data_eeadb6d133ea8deb2a9a090c2bdf0013
#
_entry.id   eeadb6d133ea8deb2a9a090c2bdf0013
#
_cell.length_a   1.000
_cell.length_b   1.000
_cell.length_c   1.000
_cell.angle_alpha   90.00
_cell.angle_beta   90.00
_cell.angle_gamma   90.00
#
_symmetry.space_group_name_H-M   'P 1'
#
loop_
_entity.id
_entity.type
_entity.pdbx_description
1 polymer ?
#
loop_
_entity_poly.entity_id
_entity_poly.type
_entity_poly.pdbx_seq_one_letter_code
_entity_poly.pdbx_strand_id
1 'polypeptide(L)'
;MKASSLRRLVLLSLARDWKDAAFSAFGVAIGIGALVFFISLGLGVGRVVQQKVFPVEATLVDVVPPSISIGILGGAKLDQSTVDRLSRLRDVAQVYRRMNVRIPAASRYDGPFFGSHLRMAIEVLAVGVDAGLVRKDVLLGDFSDPGAERPIPAIASTRLLEIYNKTFAPPRNLPQLSPNLVVGFTLPVQFNRTFVGGATSGPVVEAQVQIVGVSERALLAGITIPLEAAIRLNRIGNADAQTFSGVTLVERDPSGVPRIVDRVRGMGLQIDDQERRLAQNAGAAVMITTSAMALLSMLICFLAAVNIAHALFASVRARAREIGIMRAVGAARRDIRSLILAEAGVVGLVGGFAGTIGAVALATGVDRLSASQLPNFPFKPDTFFSHDWRIFAGGVALGVIAALAGAFLPSRHAAAMNPARTVAD
;
A
#
# COMPACT_ATOMS: atom_id res chain seq x y z
N MET A 1 49.25 -8.72 -13.20
CA MET A 1 49.09 -10.08 -12.59
C MET A 1 48.03 -10.87 -13.35
N LYS A 2 48.21 -12.22 -13.46
CA LYS A 2 47.12 -13.08 -14.01
C LYS A 2 45.98 -13.20 -13.01
N ALA A 3 44.73 -13.28 -13.49
CA ALA A 3 43.53 -13.31 -12.62
C ALA A 3 43.53 -14.48 -11.61
N SER A 4 44.11 -15.63 -12.00
CA SER A 4 44.26 -16.82 -11.12
C SER A 4 45.20 -16.56 -9.93
N SER A 5 46.30 -15.83 -10.15
CA SER A 5 47.24 -15.46 -9.10
C SER A 5 46.63 -14.43 -8.14
N LEU A 6 45.89 -13.46 -8.65
CA LEU A 6 45.15 -12.47 -7.85
C LEU A 6 44.17 -13.16 -6.91
N ARG A 7 43.32 -14.05 -7.44
CA ARG A 7 42.32 -14.81 -6.65
C ARG A 7 42.95 -15.59 -5.52
N ARG A 8 44.10 -16.31 -5.78
CA ARG A 8 44.81 -17.09 -4.76
C ARG A 8 45.37 -16.19 -3.66
N LEU A 9 45.94 -15.04 -4.02
CA LEU A 9 46.47 -14.07 -3.07
C LEU A 9 45.39 -13.48 -2.17
N VAL A 10 44.25 -13.12 -2.76
CA VAL A 10 43.10 -12.59 -2.00
C VAL A 10 42.61 -13.62 -0.98
N LEU A 11 42.45 -14.88 -1.38
CA LEU A 11 41.97 -15.93 -0.47
C LEU A 11 42.95 -16.17 0.68
N LEU A 12 44.25 -16.21 0.39
CA LEU A 12 45.29 -16.39 1.42
C LEU A 12 45.35 -15.21 2.40
N SER A 13 45.20 -14.01 1.90
CA SER A 13 45.13 -12.79 2.69
C SER A 13 43.96 -12.78 3.64
N LEU A 14 42.75 -13.04 3.12
CA LEU A 14 41.51 -13.09 3.92
C LEU A 14 41.54 -14.22 4.95
N ALA A 15 42.13 -15.38 4.62
CA ALA A 15 42.29 -16.47 5.56
C ALA A 15 43.22 -16.12 6.73
N ARG A 16 44.26 -15.34 6.47
CA ARG A 16 45.22 -14.91 7.51
C ARG A 16 44.60 -13.89 8.47
N ASP A 17 43.89 -12.90 7.93
CA ASP A 17 43.30 -11.80 8.71
C ASP A 17 41.75 -11.94 8.79
N TRP A 18 41.28 -13.17 8.95
CA TRP A 18 39.85 -13.50 8.88
C TRP A 18 39.00 -12.77 9.92
N LYS A 19 39.58 -12.46 11.12
CA LYS A 19 38.85 -11.76 12.18
C LYS A 19 38.51 -10.32 11.77
N ASP A 20 39.44 -9.58 11.18
CA ASP A 20 39.25 -8.22 10.73
C ASP A 20 38.31 -8.17 9.52
N ALA A 21 38.46 -9.16 8.62
CA ALA A 21 37.55 -9.29 7.48
C ALA A 21 36.11 -9.63 7.92
N ALA A 22 35.95 -10.53 8.89
CA ALA A 22 34.66 -10.91 9.45
C ALA A 22 33.98 -9.73 10.17
N PHE A 23 34.74 -8.95 10.97
CA PHE A 23 34.22 -7.77 11.67
C PHE A 23 33.79 -6.69 10.70
N SER A 24 34.58 -6.48 9.64
CA SER A 24 34.22 -5.55 8.56
C SER A 24 32.99 -6.02 7.78
N ALA A 25 32.92 -7.30 7.45
CA ALA A 25 31.75 -7.89 6.77
C ALA A 25 30.49 -7.80 7.64
N PHE A 26 30.62 -7.98 8.95
CA PHE A 26 29.51 -7.83 9.91
C PHE A 26 28.95 -6.40 9.92
N GLY A 27 29.81 -5.38 9.93
CA GLY A 27 29.39 -3.98 9.83
C GLY A 27 28.61 -3.69 8.55
N VAL A 28 29.09 -4.23 7.41
CA VAL A 28 28.37 -4.13 6.13
C VAL A 28 27.04 -4.88 6.20
N ALA A 29 27.02 -6.07 6.80
CA ALA A 29 25.81 -6.88 6.92
C ALA A 29 24.72 -6.18 7.72
N ILE A 30 25.07 -5.53 8.81
CA ILE A 30 24.10 -4.73 9.61
C ILE A 30 23.54 -3.57 8.77
N GLY A 31 24.41 -2.78 8.12
CA GLY A 31 23.98 -1.62 7.33
C GLY A 31 23.08 -2.02 6.15
N ILE A 32 23.48 -3.03 5.39
CA ILE A 32 22.71 -3.53 4.25
C ILE A 32 21.45 -4.26 4.72
N GLY A 33 21.54 -5.06 5.78
CA GLY A 33 20.39 -5.74 6.37
C GLY A 33 19.31 -4.77 6.81
N ALA A 34 19.68 -3.72 7.53
CA ALA A 34 18.76 -2.66 7.94
C ALA A 34 18.15 -1.95 6.72
N LEU A 35 18.95 -1.60 5.71
CA LEU A 35 18.46 -0.93 4.51
C LEU A 35 17.44 -1.78 3.76
N VAL A 36 17.77 -3.03 3.47
CA VAL A 36 16.90 -3.97 2.77
C VAL A 36 15.61 -4.21 3.56
N PHE A 37 15.72 -4.39 4.87
CA PHE A 37 14.57 -4.58 5.75
C PHE A 37 13.60 -3.39 5.71
N PHE A 38 14.09 -2.17 5.90
CA PHE A 38 13.22 -0.98 5.95
C PHE A 38 12.66 -0.61 4.58
N ILE A 39 13.42 -0.75 3.49
CA ILE A 39 12.89 -0.53 2.14
C ILE A 39 11.80 -1.57 1.82
N SER A 40 12.05 -2.84 2.13
CA SER A 40 11.07 -3.91 1.92
C SER A 40 9.79 -3.70 2.73
N LEU A 41 9.91 -3.27 4.00
CA LEU A 41 8.79 -2.92 4.86
C LEU A 41 7.99 -1.73 4.29
N GLY A 42 8.67 -0.64 3.94
CA GLY A 42 8.01 0.55 3.42
C GLY A 42 7.24 0.29 2.12
N LEU A 43 7.83 -0.44 1.20
CA LEU A 43 7.16 -0.83 -0.06
C LEU A 43 6.00 -1.82 0.18
N GLY A 44 6.16 -2.72 1.14
CA GLY A 44 5.10 -3.67 1.51
C GLY A 44 3.90 -2.97 2.13
N VAL A 45 4.12 -2.15 3.17
CA VAL A 45 3.07 -1.36 3.83
C VAL A 45 2.42 -0.37 2.86
N GLY A 46 3.21 0.31 2.04
CA GLY A 46 2.71 1.23 1.01
C GLY A 46 1.74 0.54 0.04
N ARG A 47 2.05 -0.69 -0.37
CA ARG A 47 1.17 -1.52 -1.23
C ARG A 47 -0.14 -1.86 -0.54
N VAL A 48 -0.11 -2.24 0.74
CA VAL A 48 -1.32 -2.54 1.53
C VAL A 48 -2.22 -1.32 1.63
N VAL A 49 -1.64 -0.15 1.94
CA VAL A 49 -2.39 1.11 2.03
C VAL A 49 -3.08 1.42 0.71
N GLN A 50 -2.37 1.31 -0.42
CA GLN A 50 -2.92 1.67 -1.73
C GLN A 50 -3.89 0.64 -2.31
N GLN A 51 -3.70 -0.65 -2.05
CA GLN A 51 -4.49 -1.70 -2.68
C GLN A 51 -5.64 -2.22 -1.83
N LYS A 52 -5.48 -2.27 -0.49
CA LYS A 52 -6.47 -2.84 0.41
C LYS A 52 -7.24 -1.80 1.22
N VAL A 53 -6.56 -0.77 1.72
CA VAL A 53 -7.20 0.23 2.58
C VAL A 53 -7.91 1.30 1.74
N PHE A 54 -7.26 1.79 0.72
CA PHE A 54 -7.78 2.83 -0.19
C PHE A 54 -7.59 2.42 -1.65
N PRO A 55 -8.39 1.48 -2.17
CA PRO A 55 -8.33 1.08 -3.57
C PRO A 55 -8.83 2.23 -4.46
N VAL A 56 -7.89 3.04 -4.95
CA VAL A 56 -8.20 4.15 -5.87
C VAL A 56 -8.08 3.66 -7.31
N GLU A 57 -9.20 3.56 -8.00
CA GLU A 57 -9.18 3.30 -9.45
C GLU A 57 -8.75 4.57 -10.20
N ALA A 58 -7.69 4.45 -11.00
CA ALA A 58 -7.09 5.59 -11.69
C ALA A 58 -8.01 6.25 -12.74
N THR A 59 -9.02 5.51 -13.22
CA THR A 59 -9.95 5.94 -14.27
C THR A 59 -11.27 6.48 -13.74
N LEU A 60 -11.50 6.48 -12.42
CA LEU A 60 -12.74 6.96 -11.82
C LEU A 60 -12.53 8.35 -11.19
N VAL A 61 -13.46 9.23 -11.48
CA VAL A 61 -13.53 10.59 -10.89
C VAL A 61 -14.91 10.77 -10.26
N ASP A 62 -14.94 10.83 -8.94
CA ASP A 62 -16.18 11.11 -8.20
C ASP A 62 -16.40 12.60 -8.08
N VAL A 63 -17.54 13.04 -8.59
CA VAL A 63 -17.98 14.44 -8.60
C VAL A 63 -19.11 14.61 -7.60
N VAL A 64 -19.01 15.61 -6.76
CA VAL A 64 -20.02 15.95 -5.74
C VAL A 64 -20.41 17.42 -5.83
N PRO A 65 -21.61 17.78 -5.37
CA PRO A 65 -21.98 19.19 -5.25
C PRO A 65 -21.06 19.89 -4.24
N PRO A 66 -20.86 21.22 -4.35
CA PRO A 66 -20.05 21.96 -3.40
C PRO A 66 -20.64 21.89 -1.99
N SER A 67 -19.79 21.65 -0.99
CA SER A 67 -20.20 21.52 0.41
C SER A 67 -20.70 22.83 1.05
N ILE A 68 -20.34 23.97 0.46
CA ILE A 68 -20.76 25.31 0.92
C ILE A 68 -21.46 26.01 -0.25
N SER A 69 -22.75 26.14 -0.17
CA SER A 69 -23.52 27.07 -1.02
C SER A 69 -23.72 28.36 -0.21
N ILE A 70 -22.93 29.38 -0.52
CA ILE A 70 -23.19 30.74 0.01
C ILE A 70 -24.48 31.21 -0.65
N GLY A 71 -25.54 31.33 0.12
CA GLY A 71 -26.96 31.43 -0.30
C GLY A 71 -27.35 32.53 -1.26
N ILE A 72 -26.44 33.35 -1.78
CA ILE A 72 -26.69 34.42 -2.76
C ILE A 72 -26.21 34.05 -4.18
N LEU A 73 -25.25 33.12 -4.29
CA LEU A 73 -24.77 32.55 -5.55
C LEU A 73 -25.14 31.07 -5.53
N GLY A 74 -26.30 30.72 -6.09
CA GLY A 74 -26.80 29.35 -6.12
C GLY A 74 -25.70 28.33 -6.45
N GLY A 75 -25.32 27.49 -5.48
CA GLY A 75 -24.31 26.46 -5.67
C GLY A 75 -24.73 25.53 -6.82
N ALA A 76 -23.76 25.07 -7.61
CA ALA A 76 -24.04 24.15 -8.71
C ALA A 76 -24.75 22.90 -8.17
N LYS A 77 -25.96 22.64 -8.67
CA LYS A 77 -26.72 21.43 -8.31
C LYS A 77 -26.35 20.29 -9.24
N LEU A 78 -26.24 19.11 -8.71
CA LEU A 78 -26.09 17.89 -9.48
C LEU A 78 -27.48 17.38 -9.88
N ASP A 79 -28.11 18.03 -10.86
CA ASP A 79 -29.33 17.59 -11.47
C ASP A 79 -29.10 16.84 -12.80
N GLN A 80 -30.17 16.37 -13.43
CA GLN A 80 -30.05 15.63 -14.69
C GLN A 80 -29.39 16.49 -15.79
N SER A 81 -29.65 17.79 -15.83
CA SER A 81 -29.06 18.71 -16.82
C SER A 81 -27.53 18.80 -16.67
N THR A 82 -27.06 18.79 -15.45
CA THR A 82 -25.62 18.77 -15.13
C THR A 82 -24.97 17.44 -15.48
N VAL A 83 -25.66 16.33 -15.21
CA VAL A 83 -25.22 14.99 -15.62
C VAL A 83 -25.10 14.91 -17.16
N ASP A 84 -26.06 15.44 -17.90
CA ASP A 84 -26.03 15.46 -19.36
C ASP A 84 -24.87 16.31 -19.89
N ARG A 85 -24.52 17.42 -19.24
CA ARG A 85 -23.30 18.18 -19.57
C ARG A 85 -22.02 17.43 -19.30
N LEU A 86 -21.94 16.73 -18.17
CA LEU A 86 -20.77 15.89 -17.82
C LEU A 86 -20.58 14.73 -18.80
N SER A 87 -21.69 14.11 -19.26
CA SER A 87 -21.62 13.00 -20.23
C SER A 87 -21.13 13.40 -21.62
N ARG A 88 -21.26 14.70 -21.98
CA ARG A 88 -20.78 15.25 -23.26
C ARG A 88 -19.32 15.65 -23.23
N LEU A 89 -18.61 15.52 -22.11
CA LEU A 89 -17.19 15.80 -22.04
C LEU A 89 -16.41 14.77 -22.87
N ARG A 90 -15.49 15.24 -23.71
CA ARG A 90 -14.78 14.44 -24.74
C ARG A 90 -14.01 13.24 -24.18
N ASP A 91 -13.51 13.38 -22.95
CA ASP A 91 -12.64 12.38 -22.32
C ASP A 91 -13.44 11.41 -21.43
N VAL A 92 -14.76 11.61 -21.26
CA VAL A 92 -15.65 10.78 -20.45
C VAL A 92 -16.19 9.62 -21.29
N ALA A 93 -16.04 8.41 -20.80
CA ALA A 93 -16.56 7.18 -21.41
C ALA A 93 -17.98 6.87 -20.93
N GLN A 94 -18.19 6.97 -19.61
CA GLN A 94 -19.47 6.66 -18.97
C GLN A 94 -19.67 7.56 -17.75
N VAL A 95 -20.92 7.76 -17.39
CA VAL A 95 -21.35 8.56 -16.25
C VAL A 95 -22.32 7.75 -15.43
N TYR A 96 -22.04 7.57 -14.15
CA TYR A 96 -22.90 6.87 -13.22
C TYR A 96 -23.38 7.81 -12.12
N ARG A 97 -24.69 7.89 -11.97
CA ARG A 97 -25.36 8.74 -10.98
C ARG A 97 -25.40 8.04 -9.63
N ARG A 98 -25.31 8.83 -8.57
CA ARG A 98 -25.41 8.38 -7.18
C ARG A 98 -26.37 9.26 -6.41
N MET A 99 -27.32 8.67 -5.69
CA MET A 99 -28.31 9.38 -4.88
C MET A 99 -28.42 8.75 -3.50
N ASN A 100 -28.17 9.52 -2.47
CA ASN A 100 -28.43 9.05 -1.11
C ASN A 100 -29.92 8.90 -0.87
N VAL A 101 -30.31 7.84 -0.18
CA VAL A 101 -31.64 7.76 0.43
C VAL A 101 -31.65 8.74 1.60
N ARG A 102 -32.43 9.80 1.46
CA ARG A 102 -32.44 10.95 2.39
C ARG A 102 -33.38 10.79 3.55
N ILE A 103 -34.24 9.79 3.50
CA ILE A 103 -35.08 9.39 4.61
C ILE A 103 -34.33 8.42 5.51
N PRO A 104 -34.52 8.49 6.85
CA PRO A 104 -33.90 7.56 7.75
C PRO A 104 -34.37 6.14 7.45
N ALA A 105 -33.52 5.16 7.68
CA ALA A 105 -33.88 3.76 7.55
C ALA A 105 -33.32 2.96 8.71
N ALA A 106 -34.12 2.05 9.24
CA ALA A 106 -33.76 1.22 10.36
C ALA A 106 -34.08 -0.25 10.08
N SER A 107 -33.26 -1.14 10.59
CA SER A 107 -33.48 -2.57 10.50
C SER A 107 -33.46 -3.19 11.87
N ARG A 108 -34.44 -4.04 12.14
CA ARG A 108 -34.45 -4.94 13.29
C ARG A 108 -34.49 -6.36 12.75
N TYR A 109 -33.42 -7.08 12.98
CA TYR A 109 -33.29 -8.47 12.58
C TYR A 109 -33.22 -9.36 13.83
N ASP A 110 -34.01 -10.41 13.84
CA ASP A 110 -34.03 -11.42 14.89
C ASP A 110 -34.32 -12.77 14.22
N GLY A 111 -33.29 -13.57 13.97
CA GLY A 111 -33.45 -14.79 13.19
C GLY A 111 -32.16 -15.56 12.90
N PRO A 112 -32.27 -16.59 12.06
CA PRO A 112 -31.14 -17.43 11.69
C PRO A 112 -30.13 -16.65 10.85
N PHE A 113 -28.84 -16.80 11.18
CA PHE A 113 -27.76 -16.13 10.50
C PHE A 113 -26.60 -17.11 10.31
N PHE A 114 -26.56 -17.76 9.13
CA PHE A 114 -25.51 -18.68 8.71
C PHE A 114 -25.11 -19.72 9.77
N GLY A 115 -26.11 -20.42 10.31
CA GLY A 115 -25.90 -21.45 11.35
C GLY A 115 -25.85 -20.93 12.79
N SER A 116 -25.96 -19.63 12.98
CA SER A 116 -26.06 -18.96 14.29
C SER A 116 -27.39 -18.21 14.39
N HIS A 117 -27.71 -17.69 15.55
CA HIS A 117 -28.83 -16.78 15.74
C HIS A 117 -28.30 -15.36 15.89
N LEU A 118 -28.81 -14.42 15.12
CA LEU A 118 -28.42 -13.02 15.17
C LEU A 118 -29.60 -12.13 15.58
N ARG A 119 -29.42 -11.39 16.64
CA ARG A 119 -30.35 -10.32 17.03
C ARG A 119 -29.66 -8.99 16.96
N MET A 120 -30.13 -8.10 16.07
CA MET A 120 -29.58 -6.77 15.92
C MET A 120 -30.64 -5.73 15.61
N ALA A 121 -30.37 -4.49 16.01
CA ALA A 121 -31.12 -3.32 15.62
C ALA A 121 -30.10 -2.25 15.19
N ILE A 122 -30.18 -1.80 13.94
CA ILE A 122 -29.21 -0.88 13.34
C ILE A 122 -29.93 0.20 12.52
N GLU A 123 -29.33 1.38 12.45
CA GLU A 123 -29.63 2.36 11.41
C GLU A 123 -28.98 1.91 10.10
N VAL A 124 -29.73 2.02 9.01
CA VAL A 124 -29.27 1.59 7.68
C VAL A 124 -29.07 2.80 6.80
N LEU A 125 -27.85 3.07 6.40
CA LEU A 125 -27.56 4.02 5.35
C LEU A 125 -27.75 3.34 3.98
N ALA A 126 -28.44 4.01 3.08
CA ALA A 126 -28.66 3.49 1.73
C ALA A 126 -28.27 4.52 0.67
N VAL A 127 -27.61 4.05 -0.38
CA VAL A 127 -27.28 4.85 -1.55
C VAL A 127 -27.74 4.14 -2.81
N GLY A 128 -28.45 4.87 -3.69
CA GLY A 128 -28.81 4.41 -5.02
C GLY A 128 -27.72 4.71 -6.02
N VAL A 129 -27.39 3.73 -6.85
CA VAL A 129 -26.43 3.90 -7.95
C VAL A 129 -26.97 3.32 -9.25
N ASP A 130 -26.49 3.85 -10.38
CA ASP A 130 -26.77 3.27 -11.68
C ASP A 130 -26.23 1.83 -11.77
N ALA A 131 -27.03 0.90 -12.30
CA ALA A 131 -26.70 -0.52 -12.38
C ALA A 131 -25.36 -0.79 -13.11
N GLY A 132 -24.98 0.06 -14.06
CA GLY A 132 -23.74 -0.05 -14.81
C GLY A 132 -22.49 0.03 -13.94
N LEU A 133 -22.51 0.74 -12.81
CA LEU A 133 -21.40 0.91 -11.91
C LEU A 133 -20.99 -0.41 -11.22
N VAL A 134 -21.97 -1.22 -10.86
CA VAL A 134 -21.81 -2.45 -10.06
C VAL A 134 -22.15 -3.72 -10.83
N ARG A 135 -22.37 -3.62 -12.14
CA ARG A 135 -22.85 -4.72 -12.99
C ARG A 135 -21.99 -6.00 -12.90
N LYS A 136 -20.67 -5.83 -12.77
CA LYS A 136 -19.73 -6.94 -12.69
C LYS A 136 -19.75 -7.66 -11.33
N ASP A 137 -20.30 -7.01 -10.31
CA ASP A 137 -20.27 -7.46 -8.92
C ASP A 137 -21.61 -8.08 -8.50
N VAL A 138 -22.62 -8.09 -9.40
CA VAL A 138 -23.91 -8.75 -9.21
C VAL A 138 -23.73 -10.24 -9.48
N LEU A 139 -24.03 -11.07 -8.48
CA LEU A 139 -23.90 -12.52 -8.52
C LEU A 139 -25.25 -13.24 -8.60
N LEU A 140 -26.35 -12.57 -8.21
CA LEU A 140 -27.69 -13.14 -8.17
C LEU A 140 -28.71 -12.18 -8.81
N GLY A 141 -29.45 -12.62 -9.82
CA GLY A 141 -30.52 -11.86 -10.44
C GLY A 141 -30.07 -10.56 -11.11
N ASP A 142 -30.95 -9.58 -11.09
CA ASP A 142 -30.73 -8.25 -11.68
C ASP A 142 -30.62 -7.16 -10.62
N PHE A 143 -29.81 -6.15 -10.89
CA PHE A 143 -29.70 -4.95 -10.06
C PHE A 143 -30.56 -3.81 -10.66
N SER A 144 -31.88 -3.98 -10.56
CA SER A 144 -32.91 -3.02 -11.02
C SER A 144 -33.99 -2.85 -9.95
N ASP A 145 -34.75 -1.76 -9.98
CA ASP A 145 -35.84 -1.55 -9.01
C ASP A 145 -37.00 -2.56 -9.28
N PRO A 146 -37.28 -3.48 -8.37
CA PRO A 146 -38.33 -4.47 -8.54
C PRO A 146 -39.75 -3.94 -8.22
N GLY A 147 -39.86 -2.67 -7.80
CA GLY A 147 -41.10 -2.10 -7.29
C GLY A 147 -41.29 -2.30 -5.78
N ALA A 148 -42.54 -2.22 -5.32
CA ALA A 148 -42.85 -2.30 -3.89
C ALA A 148 -43.04 -3.72 -3.35
N GLU A 149 -43.36 -4.69 -4.21
CA GLU A 149 -43.79 -6.04 -3.81
C GLU A 149 -42.66 -7.06 -3.72
N ARG A 150 -41.51 -6.77 -4.27
CA ARG A 150 -40.35 -7.68 -4.30
C ARG A 150 -39.21 -7.13 -3.47
N PRO A 151 -38.31 -7.98 -2.97
CA PRO A 151 -37.12 -7.54 -2.26
C PRO A 151 -36.27 -6.59 -3.11
N ILE A 152 -35.83 -5.49 -2.53
CA ILE A 152 -34.93 -4.52 -3.17
C ILE A 152 -33.54 -5.18 -3.26
N PRO A 153 -32.98 -5.35 -4.48
CA PRO A 153 -31.61 -5.88 -4.58
C PRO A 153 -30.60 -4.90 -4.01
N ALA A 154 -29.65 -5.41 -3.26
CA ALA A 154 -28.61 -4.60 -2.66
C ALA A 154 -27.21 -5.21 -2.85
N ILE A 155 -26.23 -4.36 -2.98
CA ILE A 155 -24.82 -4.73 -2.99
C ILE A 155 -24.22 -4.36 -1.64
N ALA A 156 -23.54 -5.31 -1.01
CA ALA A 156 -22.78 -5.09 0.22
C ALA A 156 -21.34 -4.63 -0.11
N SER A 157 -20.72 -3.91 0.81
CA SER A 157 -19.32 -3.51 0.65
C SER A 157 -18.37 -4.67 1.00
N THR A 158 -17.41 -4.95 0.13
CA THR A 158 -16.32 -5.90 0.41
C THR A 158 -15.56 -5.50 1.68
N ARG A 159 -15.32 -4.20 1.86
CA ARG A 159 -14.64 -3.66 3.05
C ARG A 159 -15.47 -3.85 4.32
N LEU A 160 -16.78 -3.67 4.24
CA LEU A 160 -17.68 -3.92 5.39
C LEU A 160 -17.66 -5.40 5.77
N LEU A 161 -17.66 -6.29 4.78
CA LEU A 161 -17.58 -7.74 5.00
C LEU A 161 -16.27 -8.14 5.69
N GLU A 162 -15.16 -7.52 5.31
CA GLU A 162 -13.88 -7.75 5.95
C GLU A 162 -13.85 -7.23 7.40
N ILE A 163 -14.39 -6.04 7.65
CA ILE A 163 -14.56 -5.49 9.01
C ILE A 163 -15.42 -6.42 9.86
N TYR A 164 -16.53 -6.91 9.32
CA TYR A 164 -17.37 -7.90 9.99
C TYR A 164 -16.57 -9.14 10.36
N ASN A 165 -15.90 -9.77 9.42
CA ASN A 165 -15.15 -11.01 9.60
C ASN A 165 -14.00 -10.89 10.60
N LYS A 166 -13.34 -9.74 10.64
CA LYS A 166 -12.12 -9.54 11.45
C LYS A 166 -12.39 -8.90 12.82
N THR A 167 -13.43 -8.08 12.92
CA THR A 167 -13.68 -7.29 14.13
C THR A 167 -14.97 -7.67 14.85
N PHE A 168 -16.04 -7.93 14.09
CA PHE A 168 -17.37 -8.12 14.70
C PHE A 168 -17.68 -9.59 14.99
N ALA A 169 -17.39 -10.49 14.07
CA ALA A 169 -17.74 -11.91 14.17
C ALA A 169 -16.96 -12.66 15.28
N PRO A 170 -15.61 -12.53 15.41
CA PRO A 170 -14.84 -13.35 16.35
C PRO A 170 -15.26 -13.19 17.82
N PRO A 171 -15.43 -11.96 18.38
CA PRO A 171 -15.78 -11.82 19.80
C PRO A 171 -17.22 -12.28 20.12
N ARG A 172 -18.05 -12.49 19.09
CA ARG A 172 -19.45 -12.94 19.24
C ARG A 172 -19.67 -14.39 18.82
N ASN A 173 -18.59 -15.12 18.47
CA ASN A 173 -18.62 -16.47 17.94
C ASN A 173 -19.58 -16.61 16.73
N LEU A 174 -19.64 -15.56 15.90
CA LEU A 174 -20.39 -15.57 14.66
C LEU A 174 -19.54 -16.15 13.51
N PRO A 175 -20.19 -16.78 12.51
CA PRO A 175 -19.45 -17.33 11.39
C PRO A 175 -18.79 -16.23 10.53
N GLN A 176 -17.64 -16.54 9.97
CA GLN A 176 -17.02 -15.69 8.95
C GLN A 176 -17.78 -15.88 7.63
N LEU A 177 -18.00 -14.77 6.95
CA LEU A 177 -18.78 -14.72 5.73
C LEU A 177 -17.88 -14.56 4.51
N SER A 178 -18.07 -15.38 3.50
CA SER A 178 -17.50 -15.16 2.16
C SER A 178 -18.47 -14.34 1.31
N PRO A 179 -18.00 -13.66 0.24
CA PRO A 179 -18.89 -12.96 -0.69
C PRO A 179 -20.03 -13.83 -1.22
N ASN A 180 -19.75 -15.08 -1.59
CA ASN A 180 -20.74 -16.00 -2.11
C ASN A 180 -21.77 -16.45 -1.06
N LEU A 181 -21.37 -16.48 0.22
CA LEU A 181 -22.26 -16.90 1.31
C LEU A 181 -23.27 -15.80 1.67
N VAL A 182 -22.87 -14.54 1.56
CA VAL A 182 -23.74 -13.38 1.89
C VAL A 182 -24.80 -13.14 0.82
N VAL A 183 -24.55 -13.56 -0.43
CA VAL A 183 -25.50 -13.43 -1.52
C VAL A 183 -26.74 -14.28 -1.25
N GLY A 184 -27.91 -13.69 -1.43
CA GLY A 184 -29.21 -14.28 -1.10
C GLY A 184 -29.73 -13.93 0.29
N PHE A 185 -28.88 -13.41 1.20
CA PHE A 185 -29.33 -12.99 2.52
C PHE A 185 -30.32 -11.83 2.42
N THR A 186 -31.42 -11.93 3.15
CA THR A 186 -32.50 -10.95 3.13
C THR A 186 -32.63 -10.27 4.50
N LEU A 187 -32.73 -8.96 4.48
CA LEU A 187 -32.81 -8.11 5.66
C LEU A 187 -34.09 -7.27 5.61
N PRO A 188 -34.95 -7.29 6.64
CA PRO A 188 -36.09 -6.39 6.73
C PRO A 188 -35.60 -4.96 7.04
N VAL A 189 -36.02 -3.98 6.27
CA VAL A 189 -35.66 -2.58 6.43
C VAL A 189 -36.95 -1.72 6.47
N GLN A 190 -37.04 -0.85 7.46
CA GLN A 190 -38.11 0.14 7.60
C GLN A 190 -37.55 1.49 7.21
N PHE A 191 -37.91 1.96 6.02
CA PHE A 191 -37.58 3.30 5.55
C PHE A 191 -38.52 4.32 6.14
N ASN A 192 -38.03 5.53 6.39
CA ASN A 192 -38.68 6.61 7.12
C ASN A 192 -38.90 6.29 8.60
N ARG A 193 -38.01 5.46 9.18
CA ARG A 193 -37.96 5.12 10.61
C ARG A 193 -36.55 5.22 11.14
N THR A 194 -36.43 5.68 12.38
CA THR A 194 -35.14 5.77 13.11
C THR A 194 -35.28 5.25 14.53
N PHE A 195 -34.22 4.69 15.10
CA PHE A 195 -34.14 4.33 16.53
C PHE A 195 -33.54 5.47 17.37
N VAL A 196 -32.91 6.47 16.75
CA VAL A 196 -32.19 7.56 17.43
C VAL A 196 -33.08 8.78 17.70
N GLY A 197 -34.37 8.65 17.68
CA GLY A 197 -35.32 9.70 18.09
C GLY A 197 -35.43 10.88 17.12
N GLY A 198 -36.65 11.25 16.83
CA GLY A 198 -37.06 12.34 15.94
C GLY A 198 -38.36 11.98 15.25
N ALA A 199 -39.26 12.95 15.09
CA ALA A 199 -40.47 12.75 14.29
C ALA A 199 -40.06 12.67 12.81
N THR A 200 -40.31 11.54 12.17
CA THR A 200 -40.18 11.39 10.73
C THR A 200 -41.45 11.87 10.05
N SER A 201 -41.32 12.68 9.00
CA SER A 201 -42.46 13.17 8.21
C SER A 201 -42.74 12.19 7.07
N GLY A 202 -43.92 11.58 7.04
CA GLY A 202 -44.35 10.69 5.96
C GLY A 202 -44.57 9.24 6.41
N PRO A 203 -45.08 8.36 5.52
CA PRO A 203 -45.36 6.98 5.82
C PRO A 203 -44.09 6.14 5.99
N VAL A 204 -44.12 5.18 6.92
CA VAL A 204 -43.10 4.16 7.03
C VAL A 204 -43.27 3.16 5.87
N VAL A 205 -42.18 2.90 5.17
CA VAL A 205 -42.16 1.92 4.09
C VAL A 205 -41.38 0.68 4.57
N GLU A 206 -42.09 -0.42 4.70
CA GLU A 206 -41.47 -1.72 5.02
C GLU A 206 -41.05 -2.40 3.72
N ALA A 207 -39.78 -2.77 3.63
CA ALA A 207 -39.23 -3.48 2.49
C ALA A 207 -38.27 -4.56 2.94
N GLN A 208 -38.21 -5.63 2.16
CA GLN A 208 -37.12 -6.61 2.25
C GLN A 208 -35.97 -6.17 1.33
N VAL A 209 -34.77 -6.22 1.84
CA VAL A 209 -33.55 -5.95 1.08
C VAL A 209 -32.77 -7.24 0.95
N GLN A 210 -32.48 -7.67 -0.29
CA GLN A 210 -31.75 -8.89 -0.57
C GLN A 210 -30.35 -8.55 -1.09
N ILE A 211 -29.33 -9.13 -0.47
CA ILE A 211 -27.96 -8.99 -0.95
C ILE A 211 -27.79 -9.83 -2.23
N VAL A 212 -27.53 -9.17 -3.35
CA VAL A 212 -27.35 -9.79 -4.67
C VAL A 212 -25.89 -9.81 -5.14
N GLY A 213 -25.00 -9.14 -4.40
CA GLY A 213 -23.57 -9.09 -4.74
C GLY A 213 -22.75 -8.36 -3.70
N VAL A 214 -21.44 -8.34 -3.90
CA VAL A 214 -20.48 -7.67 -3.04
C VAL A 214 -19.50 -6.88 -3.91
N SER A 215 -19.28 -5.59 -3.58
CA SER A 215 -18.47 -4.68 -4.39
C SER A 215 -17.56 -3.80 -3.54
N GLU A 216 -16.38 -3.48 -4.05
CA GLU A 216 -15.51 -2.46 -3.47
C GLU A 216 -16.05 -1.04 -3.66
N ARG A 217 -16.95 -0.86 -4.65
CA ARG A 217 -17.60 0.42 -4.99
C ARG A 217 -18.87 0.68 -4.19
N ALA A 218 -19.33 -0.31 -3.42
CA ALA A 218 -20.50 -0.17 -2.57
C ALA A 218 -20.22 0.73 -1.36
N LEU A 219 -21.28 1.34 -0.83
CA LEU A 219 -21.21 2.18 0.36
C LEU A 219 -20.59 1.41 1.53
N LEU A 220 -19.53 1.95 2.12
CA LEU A 220 -18.76 1.26 3.16
C LEU A 220 -19.63 0.92 4.39
N ALA A 221 -20.41 1.86 4.88
CA ALA A 221 -21.22 1.70 6.09
C ALA A 221 -22.71 1.73 5.76
N GLY A 222 -23.17 0.80 4.90
CA GLY A 222 -24.57 0.75 4.51
C GLY A 222 -24.81 -0.22 3.37
N ILE A 223 -25.93 0.01 2.64
CA ILE A 223 -26.33 -0.79 1.49
C ILE A 223 -26.33 0.08 0.23
N THR A 224 -25.92 -0.53 -0.87
CA THR A 224 -26.03 0.08 -2.21
C THR A 224 -27.17 -0.58 -2.95
N ILE A 225 -28.16 0.22 -3.37
CA ILE A 225 -29.41 -0.22 -4.03
C ILE A 225 -29.49 0.38 -5.44
N PRO A 226 -30.40 -0.08 -6.32
CA PRO A 226 -30.64 0.56 -7.60
C PRO A 226 -31.04 2.04 -7.44
N LEU A 227 -30.57 2.88 -8.36
CA LEU A 227 -30.87 4.32 -8.35
C LEU A 227 -32.37 4.60 -8.37
N GLU A 228 -33.13 3.85 -9.18
CA GLU A 228 -34.57 3.99 -9.33
C GLU A 228 -35.30 3.70 -8.00
N ALA A 229 -34.82 2.69 -7.23
CA ALA A 229 -35.35 2.39 -5.90
C ALA A 229 -35.10 3.56 -4.93
N ALA A 230 -33.89 4.15 -4.95
CA ALA A 230 -33.59 5.32 -4.12
C ALA A 230 -34.44 6.53 -4.48
N ILE A 231 -34.65 6.80 -5.77
CA ILE A 231 -35.56 7.88 -6.25
C ILE A 231 -36.99 7.63 -5.74
N ARG A 232 -37.50 6.39 -5.88
CA ARG A 232 -38.83 6.02 -5.41
C ARG A 232 -39.00 6.21 -3.91
N LEU A 233 -38.01 5.73 -3.12
CA LEU A 233 -38.03 5.86 -1.65
C LEU A 233 -37.99 7.32 -1.20
N ASN A 234 -37.16 8.15 -1.81
CA ASN A 234 -37.09 9.58 -1.51
C ASN A 234 -38.41 10.29 -1.83
N ARG A 235 -39.08 9.97 -2.94
CA ARG A 235 -40.40 10.52 -3.30
C ARG A 235 -41.45 10.14 -2.28
N ILE A 236 -41.55 8.89 -1.87
CA ILE A 236 -42.53 8.43 -0.87
C ILE A 236 -42.29 9.12 0.46
N GLY A 237 -41.05 9.38 0.85
CA GLY A 237 -40.69 10.06 2.08
C GLY A 237 -40.71 11.59 1.99
N ASN A 238 -41.23 12.18 0.92
CA ASN A 238 -41.25 13.63 0.66
C ASN A 238 -39.84 14.28 0.70
N ALA A 239 -38.79 13.50 0.40
CA ALA A 239 -37.44 14.01 0.27
C ALA A 239 -37.11 14.36 -1.19
N ASP A 240 -36.05 15.15 -1.39
CA ASP A 240 -35.63 15.53 -2.74
C ASP A 240 -35.14 14.29 -3.52
N ALA A 241 -35.78 14.03 -4.65
CA ALA A 241 -35.51 12.94 -5.57
C ALA A 241 -35.04 13.45 -6.96
N GLN A 242 -34.71 14.74 -7.08
CA GLN A 242 -34.30 15.36 -8.34
C GLN A 242 -32.81 15.67 -8.41
N THR A 243 -32.16 15.82 -7.26
CA THR A 243 -30.71 16.10 -7.19
C THR A 243 -29.92 14.90 -6.73
N PHE A 244 -28.82 14.64 -7.42
CA PHE A 244 -27.90 13.54 -7.10
C PHE A 244 -26.92 13.96 -6.00
N SER A 245 -26.54 13.01 -5.17
CA SER A 245 -25.53 13.20 -4.13
C SER A 245 -24.09 13.15 -4.70
N GLY A 246 -23.93 12.53 -5.85
CA GLY A 246 -22.67 12.43 -6.56
C GLY A 246 -22.85 11.81 -7.93
N VAL A 247 -21.79 11.89 -8.72
CA VAL A 247 -21.68 11.29 -10.05
C VAL A 247 -20.29 10.73 -10.22
N THR A 248 -20.19 9.46 -10.60
CA THR A 248 -18.91 8.83 -10.93
C THR A 248 -18.69 8.90 -12.43
N LEU A 249 -17.64 9.59 -12.86
CA LEU A 249 -17.21 9.67 -14.25
C LEU A 249 -16.17 8.57 -14.50
N VAL A 250 -16.39 7.79 -15.56
CA VAL A 250 -15.40 6.83 -16.05
C VAL A 250 -14.66 7.45 -17.21
N GLU A 251 -13.35 7.51 -17.11
CA GLU A 251 -12.49 8.07 -18.13
C GLU A 251 -12.01 7.01 -19.12
N ARG A 252 -11.79 7.42 -20.37
CA ARG A 252 -11.29 6.53 -21.42
C ARG A 252 -9.80 6.23 -21.27
N ASP A 253 -9.03 7.20 -20.75
CA ASP A 253 -7.58 7.11 -20.60
C ASP A 253 -7.14 7.81 -19.29
N PRO A 254 -6.42 7.14 -18.39
CA PRO A 254 -5.95 7.72 -17.12
C PRO A 254 -5.18 9.04 -17.26
N SER A 255 -4.59 9.30 -18.43
CA SER A 255 -3.85 10.55 -18.70
C SER A 255 -4.74 11.79 -18.82
N GLY A 256 -6.05 11.62 -19.05
CA GLY A 256 -7.03 12.71 -19.19
C GLY A 256 -7.63 13.19 -17.88
N VAL A 257 -7.49 12.44 -16.76
CA VAL A 257 -8.05 12.77 -15.43
C VAL A 257 -7.81 14.24 -15.04
N PRO A 258 -6.62 14.83 -15.15
CA PRO A 258 -6.41 16.23 -14.78
C PRO A 258 -7.31 17.20 -15.55
N ARG A 259 -7.51 16.95 -16.86
CA ARG A 259 -8.35 17.81 -17.71
C ARG A 259 -9.83 17.74 -17.33
N ILE A 260 -10.33 16.55 -16.95
CA ILE A 260 -11.69 16.39 -16.46
C ILE A 260 -11.86 17.11 -15.13
N VAL A 261 -10.91 16.95 -14.20
CA VAL A 261 -10.92 17.64 -12.90
C VAL A 261 -11.02 19.16 -13.07
N ASP A 262 -10.22 19.75 -13.96
CA ASP A 262 -10.26 21.20 -14.21
C ASP A 262 -11.60 21.66 -14.82
N ARG A 263 -12.17 20.89 -15.73
CA ARG A 263 -13.50 21.20 -16.31
C ARG A 263 -14.63 21.09 -15.28
N VAL A 264 -14.61 20.05 -14.45
CA VAL A 264 -15.58 19.84 -13.38
C VAL A 264 -15.53 21.02 -12.38
N ARG A 265 -14.34 21.44 -11.98
CA ARG A 265 -14.14 22.60 -11.11
C ARG A 265 -14.63 23.89 -11.78
N GLY A 266 -14.38 24.05 -13.08
CA GLY A 266 -14.91 25.18 -13.86
C GLY A 266 -16.43 25.24 -13.93
N MET A 267 -17.13 24.12 -13.71
CA MET A 267 -18.59 24.05 -13.60
C MET A 267 -19.10 24.37 -12.18
N GLY A 268 -18.22 24.69 -11.23
CA GLY A 268 -18.58 24.95 -9.84
C GLY A 268 -18.85 23.69 -9.02
N LEU A 269 -18.47 22.51 -9.53
CA LEU A 269 -18.59 21.24 -8.84
C LEU A 269 -17.28 20.88 -8.13
N GLN A 270 -17.36 20.01 -7.15
CA GLN A 270 -16.21 19.51 -6.40
C GLN A 270 -15.91 18.04 -6.78
N ILE A 271 -14.65 17.68 -6.65
CA ILE A 271 -14.23 16.29 -6.74
C ILE A 271 -14.22 15.71 -5.34
N ASP A 272 -14.85 14.56 -5.16
CA ASP A 272 -14.73 13.79 -3.93
C ASP A 272 -13.39 13.06 -3.95
N ASP A 273 -12.37 13.73 -3.45
CA ASP A 273 -11.01 13.20 -3.37
C ASP A 273 -10.60 12.82 -1.94
N GLN A 274 -11.55 12.71 -1.01
CA GLN A 274 -11.28 12.40 0.40
C GLN A 274 -10.53 11.09 0.57
N GLU A 275 -11.01 10.00 -0.03
CA GLU A 275 -10.30 8.71 0.04
C GLU A 275 -8.92 8.80 -0.62
N ARG A 276 -8.81 9.49 -1.75
CA ARG A 276 -7.53 9.71 -2.44
C ARG A 276 -6.56 10.53 -1.59
N ARG A 277 -7.02 11.59 -0.93
CA ARG A 277 -6.19 12.40 -0.01
C ARG A 277 -5.74 11.58 1.20
N LEU A 278 -6.64 10.79 1.79
CA LEU A 278 -6.28 9.89 2.90
C LEU A 278 -5.23 8.86 2.45
N ALA A 279 -5.40 8.26 1.27
CA ALA A 279 -4.43 7.35 0.68
C ALA A 279 -3.06 8.03 0.43
N GLN A 280 -3.08 9.26 -0.12
CA GLN A 280 -1.88 10.05 -0.37
C GLN A 280 -1.17 10.43 0.93
N ASN A 281 -1.91 10.89 1.94
CA ASN A 281 -1.36 11.27 3.24
C ASN A 281 -0.77 10.04 3.97
N ALA A 282 -1.48 8.92 3.97
CA ALA A 282 -0.97 7.67 4.53
C ALA A 282 0.27 7.18 3.76
N GLY A 283 0.24 7.23 2.43
CA GLY A 283 1.38 6.91 1.57
C GLY A 283 2.58 7.83 1.81
N ALA A 284 2.34 9.13 1.97
CA ALA A 284 3.38 10.11 2.28
C ALA A 284 4.00 9.84 3.67
N ALA A 285 3.19 9.52 4.68
CA ALA A 285 3.70 9.17 6.02
C ALA A 285 4.57 7.90 5.96
N VAL A 286 4.14 6.87 5.25
CA VAL A 286 4.93 5.64 5.03
C VAL A 286 6.24 5.98 4.30
N MET A 287 6.19 6.81 3.26
CA MET A 287 7.36 7.22 2.48
C MET A 287 8.36 8.01 3.33
N ILE A 288 7.90 8.98 4.13
CA ILE A 288 8.75 9.78 5.02
C ILE A 288 9.43 8.86 6.04
N THR A 289 8.69 7.99 6.70
CA THR A 289 9.24 7.04 7.68
C THR A 289 10.26 6.11 7.04
N THR A 290 9.95 5.52 5.89
CA THR A 290 10.85 4.64 5.15
C THR A 290 12.12 5.38 4.71
N SER A 291 12.00 6.62 4.24
CA SER A 291 13.15 7.44 3.84
C SER A 291 14.04 7.78 5.02
N ALA A 292 13.47 8.11 6.19
CA ALA A 292 14.24 8.36 7.41
C ALA A 292 15.01 7.10 7.85
N MET A 293 14.36 5.92 7.80
CA MET A 293 15.03 4.65 8.13
C MET A 293 16.10 4.27 7.10
N ALA A 294 15.85 4.55 5.80
CA ALA A 294 16.84 4.35 4.75
C ALA A 294 18.07 5.26 4.93
N LEU A 295 17.87 6.52 5.29
CA LEU A 295 18.97 7.46 5.61
C LEU A 295 19.78 6.96 6.81
N LEU A 296 19.12 6.52 7.87
CA LEU A 296 19.81 5.93 9.03
C LEU A 296 20.64 4.69 8.62
N SER A 297 20.06 3.80 7.81
CA SER A 297 20.76 2.63 7.31
C SER A 297 21.93 3.00 6.41
N MET A 298 21.81 4.04 5.59
CA MET A 298 22.91 4.57 4.78
C MET A 298 24.04 5.14 5.64
N LEU A 299 23.71 5.79 6.76
CA LEU A 299 24.71 6.25 7.75
C LEU A 299 25.46 5.06 8.36
N ILE A 300 24.76 3.97 8.73
CA ILE A 300 25.39 2.73 9.22
C ILE A 300 26.31 2.14 8.16
N CYS A 301 25.88 2.10 6.90
CA CYS A 301 26.70 1.66 5.76
C CYS A 301 27.95 2.53 5.58
N PHE A 302 27.83 3.84 5.75
CA PHE A 302 28.95 4.77 5.70
C PHE A 302 29.96 4.49 6.82
N LEU A 303 29.48 4.30 8.06
CA LEU A 303 30.32 3.94 9.20
C LEU A 303 31.02 2.59 8.97
N ALA A 304 30.34 1.62 8.36
CA ALA A 304 30.94 0.34 7.96
C ALA A 304 32.07 0.54 6.92
N ALA A 305 31.88 1.42 5.93
CA ALA A 305 32.91 1.75 4.96
C ALA A 305 34.13 2.43 5.61
N VAL A 306 33.93 3.31 6.58
CA VAL A 306 35.01 3.92 7.38
C VAL A 306 35.75 2.86 8.19
N ASN A 307 35.04 1.93 8.80
CA ASN A 307 35.65 0.81 9.54
C ASN A 307 36.49 -0.10 8.62
N ILE A 308 36.00 -0.39 7.41
CA ILE A 308 36.77 -1.13 6.39
C ILE A 308 38.03 -0.36 6.03
N ALA A 309 37.95 0.96 5.82
CA ALA A 309 39.12 1.78 5.53
C ALA A 309 40.15 1.69 6.65
N HIS A 310 39.71 1.77 7.90
CA HIS A 310 40.60 1.69 9.07
C HIS A 310 41.27 0.32 9.18
N ALA A 311 40.52 -0.75 9.06
CA ALA A 311 41.02 -2.13 9.08
C ALA A 311 42.06 -2.40 7.96
N LEU A 312 41.75 -1.92 6.74
CA LEU A 312 42.67 -2.05 5.60
C LEU A 312 43.92 -1.20 5.76
N PHE A 313 43.86 0.01 6.33
CA PHE A 313 45.05 0.80 6.65
C PHE A 313 45.94 0.08 7.67
N ALA A 314 45.37 -0.55 8.70
CA ALA A 314 46.11 -1.36 9.66
C ALA A 314 46.76 -2.59 9.00
N SER A 315 46.01 -3.33 8.18
CA SER A 315 46.49 -4.47 7.44
C SER A 315 47.62 -4.10 6.46
N VAL A 316 47.47 -3.01 5.71
CA VAL A 316 48.49 -2.48 4.79
C VAL A 316 49.78 -2.13 5.55
N ARG A 317 49.68 -1.51 6.71
CA ARG A 317 50.86 -1.21 7.55
C ARG A 317 51.55 -2.48 8.08
N ALA A 318 50.78 -3.44 8.56
CA ALA A 318 51.32 -4.72 9.04
C ALA A 318 52.04 -5.54 7.94
N ARG A 319 51.60 -5.36 6.66
CA ARG A 319 52.17 -6.05 5.48
C ARG A 319 53.06 -5.15 4.61
N ALA A 320 53.53 -4.02 5.13
CA ALA A 320 54.32 -3.07 4.33
C ALA A 320 55.53 -3.70 3.67
N ARG A 321 56.27 -4.57 4.40
CA ARG A 321 57.41 -5.29 3.90
C ARG A 321 57.06 -6.26 2.77
N GLU A 322 55.99 -7.04 2.89
CA GLU A 322 55.51 -7.92 1.82
C GLU A 322 55.13 -7.16 0.54
N ILE A 323 54.42 -6.03 0.70
CA ILE A 323 54.06 -5.12 -0.40
C ILE A 323 55.32 -4.55 -1.06
N GLY A 324 56.31 -4.16 -0.25
CA GLY A 324 57.61 -3.69 -0.70
C GLY A 324 58.36 -4.75 -1.54
N ILE A 325 58.42 -6.00 -1.08
CA ILE A 325 59.02 -7.12 -1.82
C ILE A 325 58.26 -7.37 -3.14
N MET A 326 56.94 -7.43 -3.12
CA MET A 326 56.16 -7.63 -4.34
C MET A 326 56.45 -6.52 -5.38
N ARG A 327 56.59 -5.28 -4.92
CA ARG A 327 56.95 -4.15 -5.77
C ARG A 327 58.40 -4.23 -6.29
N ALA A 328 59.34 -4.68 -5.47
CA ALA A 328 60.71 -4.86 -5.87
C ALA A 328 60.91 -5.97 -6.94
N VAL A 329 60.08 -7.01 -6.87
CA VAL A 329 60.05 -8.11 -7.87
C VAL A 329 59.24 -7.76 -9.12
N GLY A 330 58.69 -6.50 -9.22
CA GLY A 330 58.08 -6.00 -10.46
C GLY A 330 56.57 -5.88 -10.46
N ALA A 331 55.87 -6.03 -9.33
CA ALA A 331 54.42 -5.76 -9.27
C ALA A 331 54.13 -4.27 -9.54
N ALA A 332 53.24 -4.01 -10.47
CA ALA A 332 52.79 -2.66 -10.80
C ALA A 332 51.92 -2.06 -9.68
N ARG A 333 51.85 -0.71 -9.58
CA ARG A 333 50.95 -0.03 -8.64
C ARG A 333 49.50 -0.48 -8.76
N ARG A 334 49.05 -0.70 -9.99
CA ARG A 334 47.70 -1.19 -10.27
C ARG A 334 47.45 -2.60 -9.73
N ASP A 335 48.50 -3.47 -9.68
CA ASP A 335 48.35 -4.83 -9.16
C ASP A 335 48.11 -4.82 -7.64
N ILE A 336 48.84 -3.97 -6.90
CA ILE A 336 48.65 -3.79 -5.43
C ILE A 336 47.26 -3.22 -5.15
N ARG A 337 46.89 -2.17 -5.94
CA ARG A 337 45.58 -1.56 -5.80
C ARG A 337 44.45 -2.56 -6.07
N SER A 338 44.53 -3.36 -7.13
CA SER A 338 43.53 -4.36 -7.47
C SER A 338 43.44 -5.49 -6.43
N LEU A 339 44.55 -5.82 -5.76
CA LEU A 339 44.58 -6.81 -4.67
C LEU A 339 43.72 -6.33 -3.50
N ILE A 340 43.97 -5.10 -3.00
CA ILE A 340 43.24 -4.54 -1.85
C ILE A 340 41.78 -4.29 -2.17
N LEU A 341 41.47 -3.79 -3.39
CA LEU A 341 40.07 -3.60 -3.81
C LEU A 341 39.36 -4.94 -3.95
N ALA A 342 40.03 -5.99 -4.40
CA ALA A 342 39.43 -7.33 -4.49
C ALA A 342 39.14 -7.94 -3.10
N GLU A 343 40.07 -7.75 -2.13
CA GLU A 343 39.82 -8.12 -0.73
C GLU A 343 38.57 -7.43 -0.18
N ALA A 344 38.48 -6.09 -0.32
CA ALA A 344 37.32 -5.33 0.10
C ALA A 344 36.03 -5.75 -0.65
N GLY A 345 36.14 -6.04 -1.96
CA GLY A 345 35.01 -6.51 -2.76
C GLY A 345 34.44 -7.82 -2.22
N VAL A 346 35.31 -8.76 -1.80
CA VAL A 346 34.87 -10.03 -1.17
C VAL A 346 34.18 -9.76 0.18
N VAL A 347 34.77 -8.89 1.01
CA VAL A 347 34.16 -8.49 2.29
C VAL A 347 32.77 -7.86 2.07
N GLY A 348 32.65 -6.95 1.10
CA GLY A 348 31.39 -6.31 0.74
C GLY A 348 30.37 -7.30 0.20
N LEU A 349 30.80 -8.26 -0.60
CA LEU A 349 29.92 -9.29 -1.16
C LEU A 349 29.40 -10.22 -0.05
N VAL A 350 30.28 -10.71 0.82
CA VAL A 350 29.90 -11.58 1.94
C VAL A 350 29.02 -10.82 2.92
N GLY A 351 29.36 -9.59 3.29
CA GLY A 351 28.56 -8.74 4.17
C GLY A 351 27.21 -8.39 3.56
N GLY A 352 27.19 -8.03 2.27
CA GLY A 352 25.95 -7.72 1.53
C GLY A 352 24.99 -8.93 1.47
N PHE A 353 25.53 -10.11 1.16
CA PHE A 353 24.73 -11.35 1.18
C PHE A 353 24.22 -11.70 2.58
N ALA A 354 25.11 -11.69 3.58
CA ALA A 354 24.74 -11.98 4.97
C ALA A 354 23.67 -10.99 5.49
N GLY A 355 23.82 -9.69 5.19
CA GLY A 355 22.85 -8.66 5.54
C GLY A 355 21.50 -8.86 4.87
N THR A 356 21.51 -9.17 3.58
CA THR A 356 20.28 -9.45 2.81
C THR A 356 19.56 -10.69 3.34
N ILE A 357 20.27 -11.78 3.60
CA ILE A 357 19.72 -13.01 4.20
C ILE A 357 19.15 -12.69 5.60
N GLY A 358 19.90 -11.94 6.41
CA GLY A 358 19.47 -11.50 7.73
C GLY A 358 18.18 -10.66 7.67
N ALA A 359 18.06 -9.74 6.70
CA ALA A 359 16.87 -8.96 6.47
C ALA A 359 15.64 -9.81 6.14
N VAL A 360 15.81 -10.82 5.25
CA VAL A 360 14.74 -11.76 4.90
C VAL A 360 14.34 -12.61 6.11
N ALA A 361 15.31 -13.10 6.88
CA ALA A 361 15.05 -13.88 8.09
C ALA A 361 14.29 -13.04 9.15
N LEU A 362 14.69 -11.80 9.36
CA LEU A 362 13.98 -10.86 10.25
C LEU A 362 12.56 -10.54 9.73
N ALA A 363 12.40 -10.28 8.44
CA ALA A 363 11.11 -10.02 7.83
C ALA A 363 10.15 -11.20 8.02
N THR A 364 10.61 -12.42 7.73
CA THR A 364 9.81 -13.64 7.94
C THR A 364 9.51 -13.89 9.43
N GLY A 365 10.45 -13.55 10.32
CA GLY A 365 10.24 -13.58 11.77
C GLY A 365 9.15 -12.62 12.22
N VAL A 366 9.17 -11.38 11.75
CA VAL A 366 8.14 -10.36 12.03
C VAL A 366 6.78 -10.79 11.49
N ASP A 367 6.71 -11.32 10.26
CA ASP A 367 5.45 -11.81 9.67
C ASP A 367 4.86 -12.98 10.50
N ARG A 368 5.69 -13.95 10.93
CA ARG A 368 5.25 -15.04 11.81
C ARG A 368 4.77 -14.54 13.18
N LEU A 369 5.51 -13.61 13.77
CA LEU A 369 5.14 -13.01 15.05
C LEU A 369 3.82 -12.25 14.92
N SER A 370 3.65 -11.48 13.85
CA SER A 370 2.42 -10.79 13.54
C SER A 370 1.24 -11.77 13.35
N ALA A 371 1.49 -12.90 12.67
CA ALA A 371 0.46 -13.92 12.47
C ALA A 371 -0.01 -14.56 13.79
N SER A 372 0.91 -14.76 14.75
CA SER A 372 0.61 -15.45 16.01
C SER A 372 0.17 -14.53 17.13
N GLN A 373 0.69 -13.32 17.22
CA GLN A 373 0.50 -12.42 18.37
C GLN A 373 -0.50 -11.29 18.10
N LEU A 374 -0.59 -10.81 16.86
CA LEU A 374 -1.54 -9.75 16.55
C LEU A 374 -2.91 -10.32 16.24
N PRO A 375 -3.99 -9.77 16.85
CA PRO A 375 -5.35 -10.14 16.49
C PRO A 375 -5.60 -9.92 15.00
N ASN A 376 -6.57 -10.64 14.46
CA ASN A 376 -7.00 -10.43 13.08
C ASN A 376 -7.75 -9.09 13.00
N PHE A 377 -7.10 -8.05 12.49
CA PHE A 377 -7.72 -6.76 12.23
C PHE A 377 -8.03 -6.61 10.72
N PRO A 378 -8.99 -5.74 10.36
CA PRO A 378 -9.32 -5.47 8.96
C PRO A 378 -8.09 -5.06 8.16
N PHE A 379 -7.97 -5.58 6.93
CA PHE A 379 -6.87 -5.31 6.00
C PHE A 379 -5.48 -5.77 6.46
N LYS A 380 -5.40 -6.63 7.49
CA LYS A 380 -4.13 -7.26 7.88
C LYS A 380 -3.55 -7.99 6.68
N PRO A 381 -2.33 -7.64 6.23
CA PRO A 381 -1.69 -8.33 5.13
C PRO A 381 -1.13 -9.69 5.58
N ASP A 382 -0.98 -10.63 4.66
CA ASP A 382 -0.28 -11.89 4.90
C ASP A 382 1.21 -11.67 5.13
N THR A 383 1.76 -10.62 4.50
CA THR A 383 3.13 -10.13 4.72
C THR A 383 3.18 -8.61 4.70
N PHE A 384 3.95 -8.03 5.61
CA PHE A 384 4.21 -6.58 5.66
C PHE A 384 5.37 -6.17 4.75
N PHE A 385 6.07 -7.13 4.14
CA PHE A 385 7.29 -6.89 3.39
C PHE A 385 7.12 -7.11 1.89
N SER A 386 7.87 -6.37 1.10
CA SER A 386 7.97 -6.59 -0.34
C SER A 386 9.13 -7.56 -0.65
N HIS A 387 8.82 -8.70 -1.27
CA HIS A 387 9.81 -9.71 -1.65
C HIS A 387 10.30 -9.51 -3.10
N ASP A 388 10.54 -8.27 -3.52
CA ASP A 388 11.09 -8.00 -4.86
C ASP A 388 12.60 -8.32 -4.88
N TRP A 389 13.02 -9.21 -5.76
CA TRP A 389 14.42 -9.61 -5.95
C TRP A 389 15.36 -8.42 -6.23
N ARG A 390 14.82 -7.34 -6.82
CA ARG A 390 15.57 -6.11 -7.13
C ARG A 390 16.08 -5.41 -5.88
N ILE A 391 15.31 -5.45 -4.79
CA ILE A 391 15.72 -4.89 -3.49
C ILE A 391 16.91 -5.68 -2.96
N PHE A 392 16.84 -7.00 -3.04
CA PHE A 392 17.89 -7.90 -2.56
C PHE A 392 19.18 -7.77 -3.39
N ALA A 393 19.07 -7.80 -4.71
CA ALA A 393 20.20 -7.59 -5.61
C ALA A 393 20.83 -6.21 -5.42
N GLY A 394 20.00 -5.17 -5.27
CA GLY A 394 20.45 -3.80 -4.98
C GLY A 394 21.19 -3.69 -3.66
N GLY A 395 20.71 -4.39 -2.61
CA GLY A 395 21.36 -4.45 -1.30
C GLY A 395 22.77 -5.06 -1.39
N VAL A 396 22.90 -6.21 -2.05
CA VAL A 396 24.22 -6.84 -2.25
C VAL A 396 25.15 -5.95 -3.05
N ALA A 397 24.67 -5.36 -4.14
CA ALA A 397 25.47 -4.44 -4.95
C ALA A 397 25.95 -3.23 -4.14
N LEU A 398 25.08 -2.65 -3.32
CA LEU A 398 25.42 -1.52 -2.46
C LEU A 398 26.45 -1.89 -1.39
N GLY A 399 26.39 -3.12 -0.84
CA GLY A 399 27.41 -3.66 0.08
C GLY A 399 28.80 -3.72 -0.56
N VAL A 400 28.86 -4.18 -1.80
CA VAL A 400 30.13 -4.19 -2.57
C VAL A 400 30.61 -2.76 -2.84
N ILE A 401 29.72 -1.85 -3.23
CA ILE A 401 30.07 -0.44 -3.50
C ILE A 401 30.59 0.23 -2.23
N ALA A 402 29.94 0.04 -1.09
CA ALA A 402 30.37 0.61 0.19
C ALA A 402 31.76 0.10 0.62
N ALA A 403 32.01 -1.20 0.45
CA ALA A 403 33.29 -1.81 0.74
C ALA A 403 34.41 -1.28 -0.17
N LEU A 404 34.14 -1.18 -1.47
CA LEU A 404 35.10 -0.62 -2.46
C LEU A 404 35.38 0.86 -2.19
N ALA A 405 34.37 1.65 -1.79
CA ALA A 405 34.53 3.04 -1.38
C ALA A 405 35.43 3.17 -0.15
N GLY A 406 35.21 2.35 0.88
CA GLY A 406 36.06 2.29 2.08
C GLY A 406 37.51 1.90 1.76
N ALA A 407 37.71 0.96 0.82
CA ALA A 407 39.05 0.51 0.41
C ALA A 407 39.78 1.48 -0.54
N PHE A 408 39.13 2.48 -1.07
CA PHE A 408 39.69 3.35 -2.11
C PHE A 408 40.95 4.09 -1.63
N LEU A 409 40.91 4.73 -0.48
CA LEU A 409 42.06 5.46 0.10
C LEU A 409 43.18 4.52 0.52
N PRO A 410 42.95 3.43 1.30
CA PRO A 410 44.00 2.49 1.67
C PRO A 410 44.70 1.87 0.46
N SER A 411 43.95 1.52 -0.58
CA SER A 411 44.50 0.92 -1.81
C SER A 411 45.45 1.87 -2.56
N ARG A 412 45.11 3.15 -2.59
CA ARG A 412 46.00 4.19 -3.17
C ARG A 412 47.28 4.39 -2.36
N HIS A 413 47.14 4.42 -1.02
CA HIS A 413 48.26 4.56 -0.11
C HIS A 413 49.22 3.40 -0.26
N ALA A 414 48.77 2.15 -0.21
CA ALA A 414 49.57 0.96 -0.41
C ALA A 414 50.30 0.95 -1.75
N ALA A 415 49.61 1.32 -2.82
CA ALA A 415 50.23 1.37 -4.15
C ALA A 415 51.29 2.48 -4.31
N ALA A 416 51.30 3.48 -3.45
CA ALA A 416 52.25 4.61 -3.47
C ALA A 416 53.48 4.36 -2.60
N MET A 417 53.53 3.27 -1.77
CA MET A 417 54.65 2.96 -0.91
C MET A 417 55.96 2.81 -1.70
N ASN A 418 57.07 3.33 -1.19
CA ASN A 418 58.37 3.25 -1.83
C ASN A 418 59.05 1.93 -1.42
N PRO A 419 59.35 0.99 -2.35
CA PRO A 419 59.93 -0.32 -2.04
C PRO A 419 61.28 -0.22 -1.33
N ALA A 420 62.08 0.82 -1.63
CA ALA A 420 63.41 0.97 -0.98
C ALA A 420 63.37 1.32 0.52
N ARG A 421 62.30 2.02 0.98
CA ARG A 421 62.11 2.30 2.41
C ARG A 421 61.45 1.17 3.18
N THR A 422 60.50 0.46 2.55
CA THR A 422 59.74 -0.64 3.18
C THR A 422 60.50 -1.95 3.32
N VAL A 423 61.67 -2.13 2.67
CA VAL A 423 62.53 -3.29 2.80
C VAL A 423 63.73 -3.02 3.75
N ALA A 424 64.04 -1.75 3.97
CA ALA A 424 65.16 -1.34 4.86
C ALA A 424 64.77 -1.30 6.35
N ASP A 425 63.50 -1.05 6.67
CA ASP A 425 62.91 -1.15 8.00
C ASP A 425 62.36 -2.59 8.23
#